data_3e4e197f25b4279cf6288b288a50bf5a
#
_entry.id   3e4e197f25b4279cf6288b288a50bf5a
#
_cell.length_a   1.000
_cell.length_b   1.000
_cell.length_c   1.000
_cell.angle_alpha   90.00
_cell.angle_beta   90.00
_cell.angle_gamma   90.00
#
_symmetry.space_group_name_H-M   'P 1'
#
loop_
_entity.id
_entity.type
_entity.pdbx_description
1 polymer ?
#
loop_
_entity_poly.entity_id
_entity_poly.type
_entity_poly.pdbx_seq_one_letter_code
_entity_poly.pdbx_strand_id
1 'polypeptide(L)'
;MDIEAMKHYPLEDFLARLGHHPVQRRANAIWYKSPYREERTPSFKVNPEKNLWFDFGEGKGGNIFALAGEFIKSGDFLTQARYVAEVADMPLQDYEPRHYPEVRQSAGHSFEDVEVLPLQSRALLHYLQERGIPSAIAVANCKEMRYTTHGKRYFAVAFGNCGGGYEIRNPFFKGCVPPKDVTLLPSGSAVCNVYEGFVDYLSARALGIGGGEDHLVLNSVSNVARAYRHLDGYGRVQCYLDNDEAGRRTLEALRTRYGERVSDCSGIYGGCKDLNEYLQSRLKQNEKNNKNIKRLKM
;
A
#
# COMPACT_ATOMS: atom_id res chain seq x y z
N MET A 1 -12.85 -4.49 -21.70
CA MET A 1 -11.61 -3.74 -21.37
C MET A 1 -10.48 -4.73 -21.21
N ASP A 2 -9.48 -4.72 -22.07
CA ASP A 2 -8.32 -5.63 -21.99
C ASP A 2 -7.19 -4.97 -21.15
N ILE A 3 -7.19 -5.26 -19.87
CA ILE A 3 -6.23 -4.70 -18.91
C ILE A 3 -4.79 -5.15 -19.20
N GLU A 4 -4.60 -6.38 -19.70
CA GLU A 4 -3.25 -6.86 -20.03
C GLU A 4 -2.69 -6.15 -21.27
N ALA A 5 -3.51 -5.94 -22.31
CA ALA A 5 -3.09 -5.14 -23.46
C ALA A 5 -2.74 -3.69 -23.05
N MET A 6 -3.55 -3.07 -22.20
CA MET A 6 -3.26 -1.73 -21.67
C MET A 6 -1.96 -1.67 -20.86
N LYS A 7 -1.70 -2.68 -20.03
CA LYS A 7 -0.48 -2.77 -19.21
C LYS A 7 0.80 -2.87 -20.06
N HIS A 8 0.70 -3.51 -21.23
CA HIS A 8 1.79 -3.66 -22.18
C HIS A 8 1.90 -2.49 -23.18
N TYR A 9 0.94 -1.57 -23.18
CA TYR A 9 1.03 -0.38 -24.02
C TYR A 9 2.26 0.44 -23.64
N PRO A 10 3.15 0.80 -24.60
CA PRO A 10 4.41 1.45 -24.29
C PRO A 10 4.20 2.82 -23.62
N LEU A 11 4.84 3.04 -22.47
CA LEU A 11 4.81 4.33 -21.78
C LEU A 11 5.31 5.49 -22.64
N GLU A 12 6.23 5.21 -23.56
CA GLU A 12 6.74 6.20 -24.50
C GLU A 12 5.63 6.68 -25.45
N ASP A 13 4.85 5.75 -26.01
CA ASP A 13 3.75 6.07 -26.90
C ASP A 13 2.61 6.79 -26.16
N PHE A 14 2.35 6.36 -24.92
CA PHE A 14 1.37 7.00 -24.05
C PHE A 14 1.74 8.47 -23.78
N LEU A 15 2.99 8.74 -23.42
CA LEU A 15 3.50 10.09 -23.18
C LEU A 15 3.49 10.93 -24.45
N ALA A 16 3.87 10.34 -25.61
CA ALA A 16 3.87 11.04 -26.89
C ALA A 16 2.45 11.47 -27.31
N ARG A 17 1.43 10.63 -27.08
CA ARG A 17 0.03 10.99 -27.32
C ARG A 17 -0.48 12.13 -26.44
N LEU A 18 0.09 12.26 -25.22
CA LEU A 18 -0.19 13.36 -24.30
C LEU A 18 0.67 14.61 -24.58
N GLY A 19 1.48 14.59 -25.66
CA GLY A 19 2.32 15.73 -26.06
C GLY A 19 3.66 15.82 -25.32
N HIS A 20 4.05 14.80 -24.58
CA HIS A 20 5.33 14.79 -23.85
C HIS A 20 6.39 14.05 -24.67
N HIS A 21 7.48 14.76 -24.96
CA HIS A 21 8.59 14.22 -25.76
C HIS A 21 9.85 14.04 -24.91
N PRO A 22 10.67 13.00 -25.20
CA PRO A 22 11.90 12.76 -24.46
C PRO A 22 12.92 13.87 -24.68
N VAL A 23 13.62 14.24 -23.61
CA VAL A 23 14.74 15.19 -23.67
C VAL A 23 16.06 14.46 -23.92
N GLN A 24 16.20 13.25 -23.43
CA GLN A 24 17.42 12.46 -23.56
C GLN A 24 17.10 10.96 -23.61
N ARG A 25 17.86 10.21 -24.43
CA ARG A 25 17.82 8.75 -24.49
C ARG A 25 19.19 8.18 -24.15
N ARG A 26 19.22 7.17 -23.30
CA ARG A 26 20.42 6.36 -22.98
C ARG A 26 19.98 4.91 -22.91
N ALA A 27 20.68 3.99 -23.57
CA ALA A 27 20.43 2.54 -23.54
C ALA A 27 19.00 2.15 -23.04
N ASN A 28 18.86 1.84 -21.72
CA ASN A 28 17.60 1.39 -21.11
C ASN A 28 16.88 2.50 -20.32
N ALA A 29 17.11 3.76 -20.67
CA ALA A 29 16.53 4.91 -19.96
C ALA A 29 16.17 6.04 -20.92
N ILE A 30 14.92 6.44 -20.89
CA ILE A 30 14.41 7.60 -21.62
C ILE A 30 14.05 8.66 -20.59
N TRP A 31 14.60 9.86 -20.76
CA TRP A 31 14.42 10.95 -19.80
C TRP A 31 13.51 12.03 -20.36
N TYR A 32 12.59 12.48 -19.54
CA TYR A 32 11.63 13.53 -19.81
C TYR A 32 11.73 14.61 -18.73
N LYS A 33 11.26 15.80 -19.02
CA LYS A 33 10.76 16.68 -17.97
C LYS A 33 9.48 16.07 -17.41
N SER A 34 9.20 16.32 -16.14
CA SER A 34 8.00 15.76 -15.51
C SER A 34 6.74 16.12 -16.31
N PRO A 35 5.89 15.15 -16.67
CA PRO A 35 4.72 15.42 -17.50
C PRO A 35 3.56 16.10 -16.76
N TYR A 36 3.63 16.22 -15.45
CA TYR A 36 2.56 16.79 -14.61
C TYR A 36 3.02 17.92 -13.69
N ARG A 37 4.25 18.43 -13.88
CA ARG A 37 4.75 19.64 -13.21
C ARG A 37 5.80 20.36 -14.07
N GLU A 38 5.99 21.65 -13.82
CA GLU A 38 7.05 22.42 -14.47
C GLU A 38 8.41 22.16 -13.80
N GLU A 39 9.43 21.87 -14.62
CA GLU A 39 10.81 21.75 -14.16
C GLU A 39 11.82 22.15 -15.23
N ARG A 40 13.02 22.57 -14.78
CA ARG A 40 14.10 22.98 -15.69
C ARG A 40 14.95 21.81 -16.13
N THR A 41 15.23 20.88 -15.22
CA THR A 41 16.10 19.71 -15.43
C THR A 41 15.26 18.45 -15.54
N PRO A 42 15.46 17.60 -16.56
CA PRO A 42 14.73 16.32 -16.69
C PRO A 42 14.94 15.44 -15.48
N SER A 43 13.84 15.05 -14.82
CA SER A 43 13.87 14.16 -13.66
C SER A 43 12.92 12.97 -13.77
N PHE A 44 12.13 12.90 -14.83
CA PHE A 44 11.23 11.80 -15.09
C PHE A 44 11.88 10.79 -16.03
N LYS A 45 12.02 9.54 -15.57
CA LYS A 45 12.70 8.46 -16.29
C LYS A 45 11.71 7.35 -16.65
N VAL A 46 11.72 6.91 -17.91
CA VAL A 46 11.04 5.70 -18.38
C VAL A 46 12.07 4.62 -18.67
N ASN A 47 11.80 3.41 -18.22
CA ASN A 47 12.51 2.20 -18.62
C ASN A 47 11.65 1.45 -19.65
N PRO A 48 12.01 1.44 -20.94
CA PRO A 48 11.18 0.85 -21.98
C PRO A 48 11.11 -0.69 -21.91
N GLU A 49 12.17 -1.36 -21.44
CA GLU A 49 12.17 -2.83 -21.31
C GLU A 49 11.20 -3.32 -20.25
N LYS A 50 11.10 -2.58 -19.13
CA LYS A 50 10.21 -2.92 -18.01
C LYS A 50 8.84 -2.28 -18.13
N ASN A 51 8.68 -1.34 -19.04
CA ASN A 51 7.51 -0.47 -19.18
C ASN A 51 7.11 0.19 -17.84
N LEU A 52 8.10 0.75 -17.16
CA LEU A 52 7.96 1.42 -15.86
C LEU A 52 8.56 2.83 -15.92
N TRP A 53 8.00 3.73 -15.13
CA TRP A 53 8.52 5.08 -14.96
C TRP A 53 8.93 5.36 -13.51
N PHE A 54 9.78 6.36 -13.33
CA PHE A 54 10.16 6.90 -12.03
C PHE A 54 10.46 8.40 -12.14
N ASP A 55 9.81 9.20 -11.31
CA ASP A 55 10.07 10.65 -11.14
C ASP A 55 10.98 10.88 -9.94
N PHE A 56 12.23 11.25 -10.20
CA PHE A 56 13.21 11.51 -9.16
C PHE A 56 12.93 12.80 -8.39
N GLY A 57 12.17 13.73 -8.95
CA GLY A 57 11.80 14.97 -8.27
C GLY A 57 10.76 14.75 -7.17
N GLU A 58 9.87 13.77 -7.34
CA GLU A 58 8.83 13.44 -6.36
C GLU A 58 9.05 12.10 -5.63
N GLY A 59 10.06 11.33 -6.06
CA GLY A 59 10.32 10.02 -5.48
C GLY A 59 9.23 8.97 -5.75
N LYS A 60 8.46 9.15 -6.83
CA LYS A 60 7.34 8.29 -7.23
C LYS A 60 7.64 7.52 -8.49
N GLY A 61 7.00 6.37 -8.65
CA GLY A 61 7.12 5.57 -9.87
C GLY A 61 6.03 4.52 -10.00
N GLY A 62 5.94 3.90 -11.18
CA GLY A 62 4.92 2.88 -11.41
C GLY A 62 4.81 2.43 -12.87
N ASN A 63 3.68 1.83 -13.20
CA ASN A 63 3.27 1.43 -14.52
C ASN A 63 2.38 2.49 -15.19
N ILE A 64 1.80 2.17 -16.34
CA ILE A 64 0.95 3.08 -17.10
C ILE A 64 -0.30 3.53 -16.32
N PHE A 65 -0.91 2.66 -15.50
CA PHE A 65 -2.09 3.02 -14.70
C PHE A 65 -1.71 4.00 -13.58
N ALA A 66 -0.59 3.76 -12.91
CA ALA A 66 -0.08 4.70 -11.91
C ALA A 66 0.24 6.07 -12.54
N LEU A 67 0.79 6.10 -13.77
CA LEU A 67 1.03 7.34 -14.49
C LEU A 67 -0.29 8.04 -14.85
N ALA A 68 -1.25 7.30 -15.35
CA ALA A 68 -2.60 7.82 -15.63
C ALA A 68 -3.21 8.45 -14.37
N GLY A 69 -3.06 7.80 -13.21
CA GLY A 69 -3.52 8.32 -11.92
C GLY A 69 -2.89 9.67 -11.55
N GLU A 70 -1.61 9.88 -11.86
CA GLU A 70 -0.95 11.19 -11.63
C GLU A 70 -1.52 12.29 -12.55
N PHE A 71 -1.89 11.98 -13.79
CA PHE A 71 -2.51 12.94 -14.71
C PHE A 71 -3.92 13.34 -14.26
N ILE A 72 -4.76 12.35 -13.94
CA ILE A 72 -6.17 12.58 -13.61
C ILE A 72 -6.44 12.80 -12.12
N LYS A 73 -5.37 12.79 -11.29
CA LYS A 73 -5.43 12.92 -9.82
C LYS A 73 -6.41 11.93 -9.18
N SER A 74 -6.43 10.69 -9.66
CA SER A 74 -7.32 9.64 -9.18
C SER A 74 -6.55 8.39 -8.78
N GLY A 75 -6.85 7.86 -7.58
CA GLY A 75 -6.38 6.55 -7.12
C GLY A 75 -7.27 5.38 -7.58
N ASP A 76 -8.40 5.66 -8.21
CA ASP A 76 -9.33 4.63 -8.67
C ASP A 76 -8.84 3.94 -9.94
N PHE A 77 -8.62 2.64 -9.84
CA PHE A 77 -8.06 1.84 -10.93
C PHE A 77 -8.93 1.84 -12.20
N LEU A 78 -10.26 1.79 -12.05
CA LEU A 78 -11.15 1.79 -13.22
C LEU A 78 -11.11 3.11 -13.97
N THR A 79 -11.03 4.22 -13.23
CA THR A 79 -10.87 5.56 -13.80
C THR A 79 -9.52 5.69 -14.51
N GLN A 80 -8.44 5.19 -13.91
CA GLN A 80 -7.12 5.14 -14.53
C GLN A 80 -7.12 4.30 -15.82
N ALA A 81 -7.74 3.12 -15.78
CA ALA A 81 -7.83 2.23 -16.95
C ALA A 81 -8.65 2.83 -18.09
N ARG A 82 -9.75 3.53 -17.79
CA ARG A 82 -10.53 4.26 -18.80
C ARG A 82 -9.70 5.35 -19.45
N TYR A 83 -8.96 6.12 -18.66
CA TYR A 83 -8.08 7.15 -19.20
C TYR A 83 -6.96 6.58 -20.07
N VAL A 84 -6.36 5.45 -19.67
CA VAL A 84 -5.37 4.74 -20.50
C VAL A 84 -6.00 4.30 -21.83
N ALA A 85 -7.20 3.72 -21.78
CA ALA A 85 -7.92 3.28 -22.97
C ALA A 85 -8.23 4.45 -23.93
N GLU A 86 -8.67 5.56 -23.40
CA GLU A 86 -8.96 6.79 -24.14
C GLU A 86 -7.69 7.32 -24.84
N VAL A 87 -6.60 7.48 -24.09
CA VAL A 87 -5.33 7.99 -24.65
C VAL A 87 -4.72 7.02 -25.65
N ALA A 88 -4.81 5.70 -25.40
CA ALA A 88 -4.26 4.67 -26.26
C ALA A 88 -5.16 4.31 -27.46
N ASP A 89 -6.36 4.92 -27.55
CA ASP A 89 -7.37 4.61 -28.58
C ASP A 89 -7.75 3.12 -28.58
N MET A 90 -7.94 2.54 -27.39
CA MET A 90 -8.31 1.16 -27.22
C MET A 90 -9.83 1.03 -27.03
N PRO A 91 -10.49 0.01 -27.62
CA PRO A 91 -11.93 -0.15 -27.50
C PRO A 91 -12.33 -0.40 -26.04
N LEU A 92 -13.18 0.47 -25.52
CA LEU A 92 -13.89 0.26 -24.28
C LEU A 92 -15.07 -0.70 -24.58
N GLN A 93 -14.84 -2.01 -24.54
CA GLN A 93 -15.96 -2.95 -24.44
C GLN A 93 -16.61 -2.77 -23.08
N ASP A 94 -17.96 -2.70 -23.06
CA ASP A 94 -18.73 -2.52 -21.84
C ASP A 94 -18.28 -3.52 -20.77
N TYR A 95 -17.72 -2.99 -19.70
CA TYR A 95 -17.36 -3.76 -18.53
C TYR A 95 -18.64 -3.91 -17.71
N GLU A 96 -19.41 -4.97 -17.97
CA GLU A 96 -20.29 -5.49 -16.94
C GLU A 96 -19.44 -6.01 -15.79
N PRO A 97 -19.69 -5.62 -14.52
CA PRO A 97 -19.00 -6.22 -13.41
C PRO A 97 -19.32 -7.70 -13.40
N ARG A 98 -18.43 -8.49 -13.98
CA ARG A 98 -18.56 -9.95 -13.92
C ARG A 98 -18.58 -10.31 -12.44
N HIS A 99 -19.65 -10.93 -12.04
CA HIS A 99 -19.71 -11.72 -10.83
C HIS A 99 -18.48 -12.63 -10.85
N TYR A 100 -17.48 -12.32 -10.03
CA TYR A 100 -16.27 -13.13 -9.96
C TYR A 100 -16.67 -14.49 -9.40
N PRO A 101 -16.61 -15.57 -10.17
CA PRO A 101 -16.40 -16.86 -9.57
C PRO A 101 -15.06 -16.77 -8.83
N GLU A 102 -14.94 -17.45 -7.72
CA GLU A 102 -13.77 -17.51 -6.85
C GLU A 102 -12.48 -17.25 -7.61
N VAL A 103 -11.75 -16.20 -7.18
CA VAL A 103 -10.55 -15.69 -7.83
C VAL A 103 -9.63 -16.85 -8.15
N ARG A 104 -9.64 -17.33 -9.38
CA ARG A 104 -8.49 -18.07 -9.91
C ARG A 104 -7.31 -17.13 -9.72
N GLN A 105 -6.37 -17.55 -8.91
CA GLN A 105 -5.12 -16.89 -8.63
C GLN A 105 -4.57 -16.34 -9.94
N SER A 106 -4.45 -15.01 -10.03
CA SER A 106 -3.75 -14.36 -11.13
C SER A 106 -2.37 -15.01 -11.23
N ALA A 107 -2.04 -15.52 -12.42
CA ALA A 107 -0.72 -16.04 -12.75
C ALA A 107 0.30 -14.89 -12.72
N GLY A 108 0.72 -14.49 -11.53
CA GLY A 108 1.65 -13.40 -11.32
C GLY A 108 2.30 -13.55 -9.97
N HIS A 109 3.51 -13.99 -9.96
CA HIS A 109 4.44 -14.34 -8.89
C HIS A 109 4.16 -15.74 -8.30
N SER A 110 4.71 -16.77 -8.92
CA SER A 110 4.99 -18.03 -8.24
C SER A 110 6.04 -17.72 -7.17
N PHE A 111 5.63 -17.77 -5.91
CA PHE A 111 6.56 -17.76 -4.80
C PHE A 111 7.10 -19.17 -4.64
N GLU A 112 8.36 -19.37 -4.95
CA GLU A 112 9.08 -20.62 -4.86
C GLU A 112 10.03 -20.56 -3.67
N ASP A 113 10.42 -21.70 -3.11
CA ASP A 113 11.39 -21.80 -2.01
C ASP A 113 11.04 -20.88 -0.84
N VAL A 114 9.76 -20.80 -0.46
CA VAL A 114 9.31 -19.91 0.61
C VAL A 114 9.78 -20.42 1.96
N GLU A 115 10.59 -19.62 2.64
CA GLU A 115 11.08 -19.87 3.99
C GLU A 115 10.63 -18.74 4.92
N VAL A 116 9.99 -19.09 6.04
CA VAL A 116 9.52 -18.14 7.06
C VAL A 116 10.37 -18.26 8.31
N LEU A 117 11.03 -17.19 8.69
CA LEU A 117 12.02 -17.13 9.75
C LEU A 117 11.66 -16.05 10.79
N PRO A 118 12.23 -16.09 12.00
CA PRO A 118 12.21 -14.94 12.89
C PRO A 118 12.78 -13.70 12.19
N LEU A 119 12.18 -12.53 12.40
CA LEU A 119 12.64 -11.28 11.80
C LEU A 119 13.97 -10.83 12.45
N GLN A 120 15.08 -11.01 11.73
CA GLN A 120 16.44 -10.69 12.18
C GLN A 120 17.22 -9.86 11.16
N SER A 121 16.76 -9.75 9.92
CA SER A 121 17.42 -8.96 8.87
C SER A 121 17.55 -7.50 9.28
N ARG A 122 18.78 -7.01 9.37
CA ARG A 122 19.06 -5.60 9.66
C ARG A 122 18.44 -4.66 8.64
N ALA A 123 18.42 -5.06 7.36
CA ALA A 123 17.83 -4.25 6.30
C ALA A 123 16.30 -4.10 6.47
N LEU A 124 15.59 -5.18 6.85
CA LEU A 124 14.15 -5.13 7.09
C LEU A 124 13.81 -4.39 8.38
N LEU A 125 14.61 -4.57 9.43
CA LEU A 125 14.44 -3.81 10.67
C LEU A 125 14.68 -2.31 10.44
N HIS A 126 15.70 -1.95 9.67
CA HIS A 126 15.97 -0.56 9.28
C HIS A 126 14.81 0.03 8.47
N TYR A 127 14.30 -0.71 7.48
CA TYR A 127 13.12 -0.31 6.72
C TYR A 127 11.91 0.01 7.61
N LEU A 128 11.64 -0.81 8.63
CA LEU A 128 10.55 -0.55 9.57
C LEU A 128 10.86 0.63 10.51
N GLN A 129 12.12 0.79 10.93
CA GLN A 129 12.56 1.95 11.71
C GLN A 129 12.40 3.27 10.95
N GLU A 130 12.71 3.30 9.65
CA GLU A 130 12.47 4.47 8.79
C GLU A 130 10.97 4.84 8.72
N ARG A 131 10.09 3.84 8.93
CA ARG A 131 8.65 4.05 9.07
C ARG A 131 8.21 4.39 10.50
N GLY A 132 9.15 4.61 11.41
CA GLY A 132 8.89 4.94 12.80
C GLY A 132 8.52 3.75 13.69
N ILE A 133 8.61 2.52 13.18
CA ILE A 133 8.23 1.31 13.92
C ILE A 133 9.46 0.79 14.71
N PRO A 134 9.40 0.74 16.05
CA PRO A 134 10.49 0.22 16.87
C PRO A 134 10.75 -1.26 16.58
N SER A 135 12.03 -1.67 16.58
CA SER A 135 12.45 -3.05 16.32
C SER A 135 11.78 -4.07 17.26
N ALA A 136 11.54 -3.72 18.51
CA ALA A 136 10.85 -4.60 19.47
C ALA A 136 9.42 -4.92 19.02
N ILE A 137 8.68 -3.90 18.53
CA ILE A 137 7.33 -4.09 17.97
C ILE A 137 7.39 -4.91 16.69
N ALA A 138 8.33 -4.62 15.80
CA ALA A 138 8.52 -5.33 14.56
C ALA A 138 8.76 -6.83 14.78
N VAL A 139 9.73 -7.18 15.64
CA VAL A 139 10.12 -8.56 15.92
C VAL A 139 9.00 -9.33 16.63
N ALA A 140 8.26 -8.68 17.52
CA ALA A 140 7.15 -9.31 18.25
C ALA A 140 5.95 -9.66 17.34
N ASN A 141 5.77 -8.94 16.23
CA ASN A 141 4.55 -9.05 15.40
C ASN A 141 4.80 -9.58 13.99
N CYS A 142 6.04 -9.55 13.49
CA CYS A 142 6.38 -9.91 12.12
C CYS A 142 7.41 -11.04 12.06
N LYS A 143 7.46 -11.67 10.90
CA LYS A 143 8.48 -12.65 10.50
C LYS A 143 9.32 -12.07 9.36
N GLU A 144 10.42 -12.73 9.03
CA GLU A 144 11.16 -12.58 7.80
C GLU A 144 10.74 -13.69 6.85
N MET A 145 10.44 -13.35 5.61
CA MET A 145 10.20 -14.31 4.56
C MET A 145 11.29 -14.19 3.50
N ARG A 146 11.87 -15.33 3.15
CA ARG A 146 12.72 -15.50 1.98
C ARG A 146 11.98 -16.30 0.94
N TYR A 147 12.10 -15.92 -0.32
CA TYR A 147 11.40 -16.56 -1.42
C TYR A 147 12.12 -16.35 -2.74
N THR A 148 11.87 -17.24 -3.68
CA THR A 148 12.32 -17.13 -5.07
C THR A 148 11.13 -16.74 -5.94
N THR A 149 11.34 -15.82 -6.87
CA THR A 149 10.39 -15.52 -7.94
C THR A 149 11.15 -15.16 -9.21
N HIS A 150 10.75 -15.71 -10.35
CA HIS A 150 11.46 -15.57 -11.63
C HIS A 150 12.96 -15.90 -11.52
N GLY A 151 13.30 -16.94 -10.78
CA GLY A 151 14.68 -17.40 -10.57
C GLY A 151 15.56 -16.49 -9.72
N LYS A 152 15.00 -15.45 -9.06
CA LYS A 152 15.74 -14.53 -8.20
C LYS A 152 15.26 -14.65 -6.76
N ARG A 153 16.22 -14.63 -5.82
CA ARG A 153 15.93 -14.66 -4.38
C ARG A 153 15.62 -13.26 -3.85
N TYR A 154 14.59 -13.19 -3.02
CA TYR A 154 14.12 -11.98 -2.36
C TYR A 154 13.88 -12.27 -0.88
N PHE A 155 13.79 -11.20 -0.10
CA PHE A 155 13.37 -11.26 1.29
C PHE A 155 12.49 -10.05 1.64
N ALA A 156 11.57 -10.26 2.56
CA ALA A 156 10.59 -9.24 2.98
C ALA A 156 10.17 -9.43 4.43
N VAL A 157 9.63 -8.38 5.03
CA VAL A 157 8.83 -8.49 6.24
C VAL A 157 7.56 -9.27 5.89
N ALA A 158 7.20 -10.25 6.70
CA ALA A 158 6.03 -11.09 6.53
C ALA A 158 5.10 -10.96 7.74
N PHE A 159 3.83 -10.74 7.47
CA PHE A 159 2.77 -10.63 8.46
C PHE A 159 1.70 -11.68 8.14
N GLY A 160 1.53 -12.66 9.02
CA GLY A 160 0.65 -13.81 8.79
C GLY A 160 -0.83 -13.43 8.85
N ASN A 161 -1.65 -14.12 8.07
CA ASN A 161 -3.10 -13.94 8.07
C ASN A 161 -3.85 -15.19 8.55
N CYS A 162 -5.17 -15.06 8.77
CA CYS A 162 -6.01 -16.15 9.29
C CYS A 162 -6.16 -17.33 8.32
N GLY A 163 -5.89 -17.12 7.03
CA GLY A 163 -5.93 -18.18 6.01
C GLY A 163 -4.64 -19.00 5.90
N GLY A 164 -3.59 -18.67 6.68
CA GLY A 164 -2.28 -19.30 6.58
C GLY A 164 -1.35 -18.69 5.51
N GLY A 165 -1.78 -17.62 4.85
CA GLY A 165 -0.94 -16.83 3.97
C GLY A 165 -0.22 -15.69 4.70
N TYR A 166 0.52 -14.88 3.93
CA TYR A 166 1.31 -13.77 4.48
C TYR A 166 1.19 -12.53 3.61
N GLU A 167 0.93 -11.39 4.23
CA GLU A 167 1.25 -10.10 3.62
C GLU A 167 2.75 -9.87 3.72
N ILE A 168 3.37 -9.51 2.60
CA ILE A 168 4.83 -9.28 2.55
C ILE A 168 5.13 -7.87 2.08
N ARG A 169 6.18 -7.27 2.67
CA ARG A 169 6.60 -5.92 2.34
C ARG A 169 8.09 -5.71 2.55
N ASN A 170 8.70 -4.99 1.61
CA ASN A 170 10.03 -4.41 1.76
C ASN A 170 10.03 -3.01 1.11
N PRO A 171 11.14 -2.26 1.06
CA PRO A 171 11.18 -0.92 0.44
C PRO A 171 10.69 -0.86 -1.02
N PHE A 172 10.77 -1.98 -1.75
CA PHE A 172 10.56 -2.03 -3.20
C PHE A 172 9.32 -2.81 -3.62
N PHE A 173 8.69 -3.54 -2.67
CA PHE A 173 7.62 -4.46 -2.99
C PHE A 173 6.59 -4.58 -1.86
N LYS A 174 5.31 -4.61 -2.25
CA LYS A 174 4.18 -5.00 -1.41
C LYS A 174 3.42 -6.11 -2.13
N GLY A 175 3.16 -7.21 -1.45
CA GLY A 175 2.46 -8.35 -2.02
C GLY A 175 1.84 -9.25 -0.96
N CYS A 176 1.25 -10.35 -1.43
CA CYS A 176 0.67 -11.38 -0.57
C CYS A 176 1.11 -12.75 -1.09
N VAL A 177 1.64 -13.57 -0.20
CA VAL A 177 1.80 -15.01 -0.43
C VAL A 177 0.49 -15.68 -0.04
N PRO A 178 -0.19 -16.34 -0.99
CA PRO A 178 -1.53 -16.87 -0.76
C PRO A 178 -1.61 -17.92 0.37
N PRO A 179 -2.82 -18.14 0.92
CA PRO A 179 -4.08 -17.48 0.60
C PRO A 179 -4.21 -16.07 1.19
N LYS A 180 -5.03 -15.23 0.54
CA LYS A 180 -5.31 -13.88 1.00
C LYS A 180 -6.44 -13.87 2.02
N ASP A 181 -6.20 -13.32 3.21
CA ASP A 181 -7.21 -13.21 4.27
C ASP A 181 -6.91 -12.02 5.19
N VAL A 182 -7.81 -11.76 6.13
CA VAL A 182 -7.60 -10.82 7.24
C VAL A 182 -6.65 -11.42 8.27
N THR A 183 -6.09 -10.59 9.14
CA THR A 183 -5.34 -11.05 10.32
C THR A 183 -6.09 -10.64 11.57
N LEU A 184 -6.41 -11.59 12.43
CA LEU A 184 -6.97 -11.33 13.76
C LEU A 184 -5.90 -11.61 14.82
N LEU A 185 -5.75 -10.68 15.75
CA LEU A 185 -4.82 -10.71 16.88
C LEU A 185 -5.66 -10.56 18.16
N PRO A 186 -6.15 -11.66 18.71
CA PRO A 186 -7.04 -11.64 19.88
C PRO A 186 -6.26 -11.41 21.18
N SER A 187 -6.85 -10.66 22.10
CA SER A 187 -6.45 -10.51 23.49
C SER A 187 -7.55 -10.91 24.48
N GLY A 188 -8.75 -11.21 23.95
CA GLY A 188 -9.95 -11.56 24.71
C GLY A 188 -10.81 -10.33 25.05
N SER A 189 -10.66 -9.23 24.33
CA SER A 189 -11.43 -8.00 24.53
C SER A 189 -12.79 -8.03 23.83
N ALA A 190 -13.77 -7.31 24.38
CA ALA A 190 -15.03 -7.03 23.70
C ALA A 190 -14.94 -5.90 22.66
N VAL A 191 -13.76 -5.27 22.53
CA VAL A 191 -13.46 -4.19 21.60
C VAL A 191 -12.44 -4.68 20.58
N CYS A 192 -12.69 -4.43 19.29
CA CYS A 192 -11.79 -4.75 18.20
C CYS A 192 -11.38 -3.49 17.43
N ASN A 193 -10.07 -3.29 17.30
CA ASN A 193 -9.50 -2.23 16.47
C ASN A 193 -9.26 -2.76 15.05
N VAL A 194 -9.77 -2.07 14.04
CA VAL A 194 -9.67 -2.47 12.63
C VAL A 194 -8.74 -1.54 11.88
N TYR A 195 -7.76 -2.11 11.18
CA TYR A 195 -6.76 -1.40 10.36
C TYR A 195 -6.81 -1.86 8.91
N GLU A 196 -6.42 -0.99 7.98
CA GLU A 196 -6.35 -1.36 6.57
C GLU A 196 -5.15 -2.26 6.28
N GLY A 197 -3.96 -1.90 6.77
CA GLY A 197 -2.72 -2.60 6.56
C GLY A 197 -1.96 -2.92 7.85
N PHE A 198 -1.07 -3.91 7.78
CA PHE A 198 -0.30 -4.31 8.97
C PHE A 198 0.71 -3.23 9.43
N VAL A 199 1.11 -2.34 8.53
CA VAL A 199 1.98 -1.20 8.90
C VAL A 199 1.23 -0.21 9.77
N ASP A 200 -0.07 -0.01 9.54
CA ASP A 200 -0.92 0.85 10.36
C ASP A 200 -1.17 0.23 11.73
N TYR A 201 -1.39 -1.09 11.78
CA TYR A 201 -1.42 -1.83 13.04
C TYR A 201 -0.11 -1.68 13.83
N LEU A 202 1.05 -1.86 13.20
CA LEU A 202 2.35 -1.67 13.88
C LEU A 202 2.55 -0.22 14.33
N SER A 203 2.04 0.74 13.57
CA SER A 203 2.07 2.17 13.94
C SER A 203 1.16 2.45 15.13
N ALA A 204 -0.03 1.85 15.18
CA ALA A 204 -0.91 1.91 16.36
C ALA A 204 -0.19 1.39 17.62
N ARG A 205 0.49 0.24 17.50
CA ARG A 205 1.28 -0.33 18.60
C ARG A 205 2.40 0.61 19.06
N ALA A 206 3.09 1.27 18.12
CA ALA A 206 4.14 2.25 18.40
C ALA A 206 3.60 3.52 19.07
N LEU A 207 2.36 3.91 18.77
CA LEU A 207 1.65 5.03 19.37
C LEU A 207 0.99 4.69 20.71
N GLY A 208 1.00 3.43 21.13
CA GLY A 208 0.32 2.96 22.34
C GLY A 208 -1.21 2.84 22.19
N ILE A 209 -1.72 2.77 20.98
CA ILE A 209 -3.15 2.61 20.71
C ILE A 209 -3.54 1.13 20.88
N GLY A 210 -4.64 0.86 21.55
CA GLY A 210 -5.25 -0.45 21.68
C GLY A 210 -4.45 -1.44 22.53
N GLY A 211 -3.89 -0.99 23.66
CA GLY A 211 -2.97 -1.81 24.50
C GLY A 211 -3.56 -3.10 25.08
N GLY A 212 -4.88 -3.20 25.24
CA GLY A 212 -5.56 -4.37 25.79
C GLY A 212 -6.75 -4.82 24.96
N GLU A 213 -6.87 -4.36 23.72
CA GLU A 213 -7.96 -4.61 22.82
C GLU A 213 -7.55 -5.64 21.74
N ASP A 214 -8.53 -6.27 21.12
CA ASP A 214 -8.28 -7.14 19.97
C ASP A 214 -7.99 -6.29 18.74
N HIS A 215 -7.23 -6.84 17.81
CA HIS A 215 -6.88 -6.15 16.58
C HIS A 215 -7.22 -7.01 15.35
N LEU A 216 -7.83 -6.39 14.34
CA LEU A 216 -8.09 -6.99 13.05
C LEU A 216 -7.47 -6.14 11.95
N VAL A 217 -6.62 -6.75 11.14
CA VAL A 217 -6.02 -6.12 9.96
C VAL A 217 -6.68 -6.67 8.72
N LEU A 218 -7.26 -5.79 7.90
CA LEU A 218 -7.93 -6.18 6.66
C LEU A 218 -6.94 -6.72 5.62
N ASN A 219 -5.69 -6.25 5.67
CA ASN A 219 -4.64 -6.53 4.68
C ASN A 219 -4.95 -6.00 3.27
N SER A 220 -6.21 -5.74 3.00
CA SER A 220 -6.75 -5.04 1.82
C SER A 220 -8.20 -4.69 2.10
N VAL A 221 -8.67 -3.55 1.63
CA VAL A 221 -10.10 -3.15 1.69
C VAL A 221 -11.02 -4.20 1.02
N SER A 222 -10.53 -4.94 0.03
CA SER A 222 -11.27 -6.03 -0.62
C SER A 222 -11.60 -7.20 0.31
N ASN A 223 -10.93 -7.30 1.45
CA ASN A 223 -11.18 -8.36 2.45
C ASN A 223 -12.25 -7.96 3.49
N VAL A 224 -12.90 -6.82 3.39
CA VAL A 224 -13.90 -6.37 4.37
C VAL A 224 -14.99 -7.42 4.63
N ALA A 225 -15.46 -8.10 3.58
CA ALA A 225 -16.45 -9.17 3.73
C ALA A 225 -15.92 -10.38 4.53
N ARG A 226 -14.63 -10.67 4.45
CA ARG A 226 -13.97 -11.73 5.24
C ARG A 226 -13.83 -11.34 6.71
N ALA A 227 -13.72 -10.04 7.01
CA ALA A 227 -13.65 -9.52 8.37
C ALA A 227 -14.95 -9.77 9.15
N TYR A 228 -16.11 -9.82 8.48
CA TYR A 228 -17.42 -9.92 9.16
C TYR A 228 -17.50 -11.10 10.10
N ARG A 229 -17.09 -12.29 9.68
CA ARG A 229 -17.11 -13.51 10.51
C ARG A 229 -16.34 -13.37 11.82
N HIS A 230 -15.33 -12.50 11.84
CA HIS A 230 -14.53 -12.22 13.01
C HIS A 230 -15.11 -11.09 13.86
N LEU A 231 -15.78 -10.11 13.25
CA LEU A 231 -16.30 -8.92 13.91
C LEU A 231 -17.70 -9.10 14.53
N ASP A 232 -18.44 -10.13 14.12
CA ASP A 232 -19.81 -10.37 14.55
C ASP A 232 -19.97 -10.44 16.10
N GLY A 233 -18.96 -10.95 16.81
CA GLY A 233 -18.97 -11.12 18.27
C GLY A 233 -18.55 -9.89 19.10
N TYR A 234 -18.01 -8.81 18.48
CA TYR A 234 -17.52 -7.66 19.22
C TYR A 234 -18.62 -6.65 19.55
N GLY A 235 -18.61 -6.17 20.78
CA GLY A 235 -19.52 -5.10 21.22
C GLY A 235 -19.17 -3.73 20.65
N ARG A 236 -17.89 -3.49 20.34
CA ARG A 236 -17.39 -2.26 19.73
C ARG A 236 -16.31 -2.53 18.69
N VAL A 237 -16.38 -1.83 17.57
CA VAL A 237 -15.44 -1.90 16.46
C VAL A 237 -14.89 -0.49 16.22
N GLN A 238 -13.60 -0.29 16.48
CA GLN A 238 -12.92 0.99 16.31
C GLN A 238 -12.10 0.96 15.03
N CYS A 239 -12.44 1.82 14.07
CA CYS A 239 -11.87 1.79 12.72
C CYS A 239 -10.77 2.84 12.58
N TYR A 240 -9.57 2.38 12.26
CA TYR A 240 -8.38 3.16 11.93
C TYR A 240 -8.02 2.92 10.46
N LEU A 241 -8.87 3.42 9.56
CA LEU A 241 -8.76 3.21 8.11
C LEU A 241 -8.12 4.43 7.44
N ASP A 242 -7.58 4.25 6.23
CA ASP A 242 -6.95 5.33 5.47
C ASP A 242 -7.94 6.49 5.21
N ASN A 243 -7.44 7.72 5.26
CA ASN A 243 -8.21 8.94 4.98
C ASN A 243 -8.42 9.15 3.47
N ASP A 244 -8.65 8.08 2.73
CA ASP A 244 -8.95 8.10 1.31
C ASP A 244 -10.36 7.55 1.00
N GLU A 245 -10.72 7.50 -0.26
CA GLU A 245 -12.05 7.04 -0.68
C GLU A 245 -12.29 5.56 -0.38
N ALA A 246 -11.26 4.72 -0.47
CA ALA A 246 -11.36 3.29 -0.20
C ALA A 246 -11.59 3.02 1.29
N GLY A 247 -10.88 3.74 2.16
CA GLY A 247 -11.08 3.69 3.61
C GLY A 247 -12.48 4.16 4.01
N ARG A 248 -12.96 5.27 3.43
CA ARG A 248 -14.34 5.76 3.69
C ARG A 248 -15.42 4.77 3.26
N ARG A 249 -15.29 4.15 2.08
CA ARG A 249 -16.22 3.10 1.61
C ARG A 249 -16.20 1.88 2.52
N THR A 250 -15.03 1.49 3.01
CA THR A 250 -14.89 0.38 3.95
C THR A 250 -15.55 0.68 5.29
N LEU A 251 -15.36 1.89 5.82
CA LEU A 251 -16.03 2.36 7.03
C LEU A 251 -17.56 2.31 6.89
N GLU A 252 -18.08 2.79 5.77
CA GLU A 252 -19.50 2.79 5.49
C GLU A 252 -20.08 1.36 5.39
N ALA A 253 -19.34 0.44 4.77
CA ALA A 253 -19.73 -0.97 4.71
C ALA A 253 -19.81 -1.61 6.12
N LEU A 254 -18.85 -1.26 7.00
CA LEU A 254 -18.86 -1.71 8.39
C LEU A 254 -20.01 -1.06 9.19
N ARG A 255 -20.29 0.23 8.99
CA ARG A 255 -21.44 0.93 9.62
C ARG A 255 -22.78 0.37 9.18
N THR A 256 -22.92 0.08 7.90
CA THR A 256 -24.14 -0.53 7.36
C THR A 256 -24.45 -1.88 8.04
N ARG A 257 -23.42 -2.66 8.35
CA ARG A 257 -23.60 -3.98 8.96
C ARG A 257 -23.73 -3.93 10.48
N TYR A 258 -22.96 -3.06 11.15
CA TYR A 258 -22.81 -3.09 12.61
C TYR A 258 -23.40 -1.88 13.33
N GLY A 259 -23.86 -0.89 12.59
CA GLY A 259 -24.52 0.31 13.14
C GLY A 259 -23.62 1.07 14.12
N GLU A 260 -24.21 1.42 15.26
CA GLU A 260 -23.56 2.23 16.31
C GLU A 260 -22.38 1.55 17.00
N ARG A 261 -22.18 0.24 16.80
CA ARG A 261 -20.97 -0.46 17.30
C ARG A 261 -19.69 0.02 16.61
N VAL A 262 -19.81 0.67 15.43
CA VAL A 262 -18.65 1.15 14.65
C VAL A 262 -18.33 2.59 14.97
N SER A 263 -17.11 2.81 15.43
CA SER A 263 -16.55 4.15 15.67
C SER A 263 -15.46 4.45 14.66
N ASP A 264 -15.51 5.62 14.05
CA ASP A 264 -14.44 6.14 13.21
C ASP A 264 -13.37 6.81 14.09
N CYS A 265 -12.17 6.27 14.07
CA CYS A 265 -11.03 6.77 14.83
C CYS A 265 -10.01 7.52 13.95
N SER A 266 -10.31 7.72 12.66
CA SER A 266 -9.40 8.38 11.72
C SER A 266 -9.13 9.85 12.06
N GLY A 267 -10.00 10.47 12.86
CA GLY A 267 -9.81 11.82 13.37
C GLY A 267 -8.52 12.03 14.19
N ILE A 268 -7.95 10.95 14.78
CA ILE A 268 -6.68 11.00 15.54
C ILE A 268 -5.52 11.42 14.64
N TYR A 269 -5.56 11.02 13.36
CA TYR A 269 -4.55 11.33 12.34
C TYR A 269 -5.10 12.23 11.23
N GLY A 270 -6.02 13.13 11.58
CA GLY A 270 -6.53 14.14 10.67
C GLY A 270 -5.38 14.94 10.04
N GLY A 271 -5.40 15.11 8.72
CA GLY A 271 -4.33 15.76 7.95
C GLY A 271 -3.21 14.81 7.47
N CYS A 272 -3.22 13.56 7.89
CA CYS A 272 -2.38 12.47 7.37
C CYS A 272 -3.24 11.46 6.62
N LYS A 273 -2.63 10.78 5.64
CA LYS A 273 -3.34 9.75 4.87
C LYS A 273 -3.70 8.54 5.74
N ASP A 274 -2.75 8.08 6.54
CA ASP A 274 -2.84 6.86 7.33
C ASP A 274 -2.14 7.02 8.69
N LEU A 275 -2.26 5.99 9.53
CA LEU A 275 -1.67 6.00 10.86
C LEU A 275 -0.14 5.97 10.82
N ASN A 276 0.47 5.38 9.79
CA ASN A 276 1.92 5.36 9.65
C ASN A 276 2.49 6.73 9.29
N GLU A 277 1.84 7.46 8.39
CA GLU A 277 2.23 8.84 8.08
C GLU A 277 2.14 9.74 9.31
N TYR A 278 1.09 9.57 10.12
CA TYR A 278 0.93 10.29 11.39
C TYR A 278 2.05 9.96 12.37
N LEU A 279 2.40 8.69 12.57
CA LEU A 279 3.51 8.28 13.42
C LEU A 279 4.82 8.95 12.96
N GLN A 280 5.14 8.90 11.68
CA GLN A 280 6.34 9.53 11.12
C GLN A 280 6.35 11.04 11.31
N SER A 281 5.20 11.70 11.14
CA SER A 281 5.08 13.16 11.33
C SER A 281 5.36 13.56 12.78
N ARG A 282 4.83 12.81 13.74
CA ARG A 282 5.07 13.03 15.17
C ARG A 282 6.53 12.86 15.56
N LEU A 283 7.19 11.84 15.03
CA LEU A 283 8.62 11.60 15.29
C LEU A 283 9.49 12.76 14.77
N LYS A 284 9.22 13.23 13.53
CA LYS A 284 9.90 14.40 12.96
C LYS A 284 9.70 15.67 13.79
N GLN A 285 8.50 15.87 14.33
CA GLN A 285 8.19 17.02 15.17
C GLN A 285 8.93 16.95 16.51
N ASN A 286 8.97 15.78 17.14
CA ASN A 286 9.71 15.55 18.38
C ASN A 286 11.22 15.78 18.21
N GLU A 287 11.81 15.34 17.11
CA GLU A 287 13.22 15.61 16.79
C GLU A 287 13.52 17.10 16.63
N LYS A 288 12.65 17.85 15.96
CA LYS A 288 12.78 19.30 15.81
C LYS A 288 12.71 20.00 17.17
N ASN A 289 11.76 19.61 18.01
CA ASN A 289 11.61 20.17 19.34
C ASN A 289 12.84 19.89 20.23
N ASN A 290 13.36 18.68 20.19
CA ASN A 290 14.57 18.30 20.95
C ASN A 290 15.81 19.06 20.46
N LYS A 291 15.96 19.31 19.16
CA LYS A 291 17.05 20.15 18.62
C LYS A 291 16.95 21.60 19.08
N ASN A 292 15.74 22.15 19.13
CA ASN A 292 15.50 23.52 19.61
C ASN A 292 15.81 23.67 21.10
N ILE A 293 15.40 22.68 21.93
CA ILE A 293 15.71 22.68 23.39
C ILE A 293 17.22 22.60 23.62
N LYS A 294 17.95 21.80 22.84
CA LYS A 294 19.41 21.74 22.96
C LYS A 294 20.09 23.04 22.55
N ARG A 295 19.59 23.76 21.54
CA ARG A 295 20.12 25.09 21.13
C ARG A 295 19.87 26.19 22.17
N LEU A 296 18.78 26.09 22.95
CA LEU A 296 18.47 27.07 24.00
C LEU A 296 19.27 26.85 25.29
N LYS A 297 19.92 25.69 25.45
CA LYS A 297 20.75 25.35 26.62
C LYS A 297 22.25 25.54 26.37
N MET A 298 22.66 25.92 25.19
CA MET A 298 24.02 26.33 24.80
C MET A 298 24.15 27.87 24.77
#